data_8705d4532f27c4ea5d2b17c47eeb2931
#
_entry.id   8705d4532f27c4ea5d2b17c47eeb2931
#
_cell.length_a   1.000
_cell.length_b   1.000
_cell.length_c   1.000
_cell.angle_alpha   90.00
_cell.angle_beta   90.00
_cell.angle_gamma   90.00
#
_symmetry.space_group_name_H-M   'P 1'
#
loop_
_entity.id
_entity.type
_entity.pdbx_description
1 polymer ?
#
loop_
_entity_poly.entity_id
_entity_poly.type
_entity_poly.pdbx_seq_one_letter_code
_entity_poly.pdbx_strand_id
1 'polypeptide(L)'
;MLTPFQLEPKFVERIWGTPDLRPWYDFVSSGEAGHNPVGEVWLTGDECKVLTGSLAGRTLGEVFVEHAAAMMGSRAADRMQGQSPLLLKVIFAQEKLSVQVHPDDKLAQKYGQPRGKTECWYALAAEPGAEVAAGLRPGVTLEQVEQGVADGTLEESLEVLPVAAGDLVYVDAGTVHAIWPGSVLLETQQNCDITYRLYDYGRPRELHVAKALEAIRLKTAAGKIAPVKLADRTVLVDREYFRVEKIAIEGSRTGVSMVGKDEFTGEGDSGLAYLFAAAGSGRITALDLAGFEPVPLSSRGVVAVPAASPEWQIEDCGGLELIRITPRFPAGEPA
;
A
#
# COMPACT_ATOMS: atom_id res chain seq x y z
N MET A 1 -10.91 -6.23 24.42
CA MET A 1 -9.91 -6.91 23.55
C MET A 1 -10.27 -6.56 22.12
N LEU A 2 -9.34 -6.12 21.29
CA LEU A 2 -9.62 -5.87 19.88
C LEU A 2 -9.65 -7.20 19.11
N THR A 3 -10.58 -7.29 18.17
CA THR A 3 -10.77 -8.45 17.29
C THR A 3 -10.56 -8.02 15.84
N PRO A 4 -10.33 -8.93 14.89
CA PRO A 4 -10.27 -8.58 13.47
C PRO A 4 -11.51 -7.81 13.03
N PHE A 5 -11.34 -6.87 12.10
CA PHE A 5 -12.44 -6.06 11.56
C PHE A 5 -12.22 -5.69 10.09
N GLN A 6 -13.32 -5.58 9.35
CA GLN A 6 -13.30 -5.08 7.97
C GLN A 6 -13.17 -3.55 7.94
N LEU A 7 -12.55 -3.06 6.88
CA LEU A 7 -12.51 -1.63 6.53
C LEU A 7 -13.33 -1.35 5.28
N GLU A 8 -13.98 -0.20 5.27
CA GLU A 8 -14.74 0.31 4.13
C GLU A 8 -13.77 0.89 3.09
N PRO A 9 -13.83 0.44 1.82
CA PRO A 9 -13.06 1.05 0.75
C PRO A 9 -13.48 2.50 0.52
N LYS A 10 -12.53 3.43 0.45
CA LYS A 10 -12.76 4.83 0.10
C LYS A 10 -12.38 5.08 -1.35
N PHE A 11 -13.36 5.46 -2.17
CA PHE A 11 -13.15 5.81 -3.57
C PHE A 11 -12.63 7.23 -3.68
N VAL A 12 -11.51 7.41 -4.38
CA VAL A 12 -10.81 8.70 -4.47
C VAL A 12 -10.68 9.12 -5.93
N GLU A 13 -11.26 10.27 -6.24
CA GLU A 13 -11.23 10.87 -7.56
C GLU A 13 -9.79 11.28 -7.94
N ARG A 14 -9.41 10.97 -9.18
CA ARG A 14 -8.14 11.36 -9.79
C ARG A 14 -8.35 11.60 -11.27
N ILE A 15 -7.72 12.65 -11.79
CA ILE A 15 -7.85 13.04 -13.22
C ILE A 15 -7.42 11.96 -14.22
N TRP A 16 -6.62 11.00 -13.76
CA TRP A 16 -6.10 9.86 -14.54
C TRP A 16 -6.84 8.55 -14.29
N GLY A 17 -7.94 8.59 -13.53
CA GLY A 17 -8.72 7.42 -13.16
C GLY A 17 -9.68 6.94 -14.25
N THR A 18 -10.59 6.04 -13.86
CA THR A 18 -11.64 5.49 -14.70
C THR A 18 -13.03 5.80 -14.15
N PRO A 19 -14.05 6.03 -14.98
CA PRO A 19 -15.42 6.23 -14.52
C PRO A 19 -16.08 4.91 -14.09
N ASP A 20 -15.59 3.76 -14.52
CA ASP A 20 -16.15 2.43 -14.21
C ASP A 20 -15.06 1.54 -13.65
N LEU A 21 -15.22 1.14 -12.39
CA LEU A 21 -14.27 0.26 -11.68
C LEU A 21 -14.60 -1.24 -11.82
N ARG A 22 -15.68 -1.60 -12.49
CA ARG A 22 -16.04 -3.02 -12.66
C ARG A 22 -15.06 -3.74 -13.58
N PRO A 23 -14.76 -5.01 -13.35
CA PRO A 23 -15.33 -5.90 -12.32
C PRO A 23 -14.59 -5.86 -10.96
N TRP A 24 -13.72 -4.88 -10.73
CA TRP A 24 -12.91 -4.79 -9.50
C TRP A 24 -13.73 -4.40 -8.28
N TYR A 25 -14.54 -3.35 -8.44
CA TYR A 25 -15.49 -2.86 -7.46
C TYR A 25 -16.81 -2.56 -8.16
N ASP A 26 -17.92 -2.80 -7.48
CA ASP A 26 -19.25 -2.42 -7.98
C ASP A 26 -19.47 -0.90 -7.82
N PHE A 27 -18.70 -0.14 -8.60
CA PHE A 27 -18.72 1.32 -8.58
C PHE A 27 -18.66 1.87 -10.00
N VAL A 28 -19.59 2.75 -10.31
CA VAL A 28 -19.60 3.55 -11.54
C VAL A 28 -19.80 5.00 -11.13
N SER A 29 -18.93 5.90 -11.62
CA SER A 29 -19.06 7.34 -11.39
C SER A 29 -20.37 7.86 -11.98
N SER A 30 -21.03 8.80 -11.30
CA SER A 30 -22.27 9.43 -11.78
C SER A 30 -22.11 10.18 -13.10
N GLY A 31 -20.86 10.50 -13.49
CA GLY A 31 -20.59 11.32 -14.69
C GLY A 31 -21.06 12.76 -14.59
N GLU A 32 -21.36 13.25 -13.38
CA GLU A 32 -21.75 14.63 -13.16
C GLU A 32 -20.63 15.60 -13.52
N ALA A 33 -21.00 16.72 -14.11
CA ALA A 33 -20.03 17.76 -14.50
C ALA A 33 -19.30 18.31 -13.26
N GLY A 34 -17.97 18.28 -13.30
CA GLY A 34 -17.10 18.76 -12.22
C GLY A 34 -16.50 17.67 -11.34
N HIS A 35 -16.88 16.41 -11.51
CA HIS A 35 -16.24 15.27 -10.83
C HIS A 35 -15.21 14.59 -11.73
N ASN A 36 -14.06 14.25 -11.15
CA ASN A 36 -13.07 13.43 -11.84
C ASN A 36 -13.45 11.94 -11.71
N PRO A 37 -12.95 11.09 -12.63
CA PRO A 37 -13.06 9.65 -12.47
C PRO A 37 -12.31 9.17 -11.22
N VAL A 38 -12.63 7.95 -10.75
CA VAL A 38 -11.93 7.33 -9.63
C VAL A 38 -10.62 6.72 -10.11
N GLY A 39 -9.51 7.14 -9.53
CA GLY A 39 -8.18 6.59 -9.82
C GLY A 39 -7.62 5.72 -8.72
N GLU A 40 -8.07 5.91 -7.48
CA GLU A 40 -7.59 5.16 -6.33
C GLU A 40 -8.76 4.65 -5.48
N VAL A 41 -8.60 3.45 -4.93
CA VAL A 41 -9.46 2.92 -3.87
C VAL A 41 -8.59 2.71 -2.64
N TRP A 42 -8.76 3.55 -1.63
CA TRP A 42 -8.03 3.45 -0.37
C TRP A 42 -8.66 2.37 0.50
N LEU A 43 -7.85 1.41 0.90
CA LEU A 43 -8.26 0.25 1.71
C LEU A 43 -7.94 0.44 3.19
N THR A 44 -6.89 1.20 3.50
CA THR A 44 -6.50 1.64 4.84
C THR A 44 -6.14 3.12 4.78
N GLY A 45 -5.98 3.73 5.92
CA GLY A 45 -5.72 5.18 6.03
C GLY A 45 -6.64 5.74 7.12
N ASP A 46 -6.28 6.90 7.64
CA ASP A 46 -6.93 7.43 8.84
C ASP A 46 -8.45 7.68 8.66
N GLU A 47 -8.89 7.94 7.42
CA GLU A 47 -10.30 8.22 7.11
C GLU A 47 -11.14 6.97 6.74
N CYS A 48 -10.51 5.81 6.53
CA CYS A 48 -11.25 4.58 6.24
C CYS A 48 -12.03 4.13 7.47
N LYS A 49 -13.31 3.76 7.27
CA LYS A 49 -14.19 3.37 8.36
C LYS A 49 -14.12 1.88 8.66
N VAL A 50 -14.27 1.54 9.92
CA VAL A 50 -14.49 0.17 10.38
C VAL A 50 -15.93 -0.25 10.07
N LEU A 51 -16.10 -1.39 9.41
CA LEU A 51 -17.41 -1.92 9.02
C LEU A 51 -18.00 -2.89 10.04
N THR A 52 -17.16 -3.65 10.76
CA THR A 52 -17.61 -4.78 11.59
C THR A 52 -17.08 -4.69 13.02
N GLY A 53 -17.74 -5.40 13.94
CA GLY A 53 -17.34 -5.51 15.34
C GLY A 53 -17.70 -4.29 16.18
N SER A 54 -17.13 -4.20 17.38
CA SER A 54 -17.44 -3.17 18.37
C SER A 54 -16.96 -1.77 17.99
N LEU A 55 -16.10 -1.66 16.99
CA LEU A 55 -15.56 -0.39 16.48
C LEU A 55 -16.27 0.10 15.21
N ALA A 56 -17.33 -0.57 14.76
CA ALA A 56 -18.05 -0.22 13.54
C ALA A 56 -18.48 1.25 13.53
N GLY A 57 -18.26 1.92 12.38
CA GLY A 57 -18.55 3.33 12.15
C GLY A 57 -17.44 4.31 12.54
N ARG A 58 -16.45 3.86 13.32
CA ARG A 58 -15.26 4.69 13.66
C ARG A 58 -14.28 4.71 12.49
N THR A 59 -13.50 5.78 12.37
CA THR A 59 -12.39 5.83 11.42
C THR A 59 -11.18 5.07 11.95
N LEU A 60 -10.36 4.56 11.03
CA LEU A 60 -9.13 3.85 11.40
C LEU A 60 -8.18 4.75 12.21
N GLY A 61 -8.10 6.05 11.87
CA GLY A 61 -7.33 7.03 12.63
C GLY A 61 -7.78 7.14 14.08
N GLU A 62 -9.11 7.22 14.34
CA GLU A 62 -9.65 7.22 15.70
C GLU A 62 -9.31 5.94 16.47
N VAL A 63 -9.34 4.78 15.78
CA VAL A 63 -8.96 3.50 16.38
C VAL A 63 -7.49 3.48 16.77
N PHE A 64 -6.60 4.02 15.93
CA PHE A 64 -5.18 4.09 16.26
C PHE A 64 -4.88 5.06 17.39
N VAL A 65 -5.51 6.23 17.42
CA VAL A 65 -5.35 7.20 18.52
C VAL A 65 -5.72 6.56 19.86
N GLU A 66 -6.83 5.81 19.93
CA GLU A 66 -7.32 5.26 21.19
C GLU A 66 -6.70 3.90 21.55
N HIS A 67 -6.33 3.10 20.56
CA HIS A 67 -5.98 1.70 20.75
C HIS A 67 -4.63 1.31 20.12
N ALA A 68 -3.70 2.25 19.92
CA ALA A 68 -2.44 2.01 19.19
C ALA A 68 -1.68 0.78 19.70
N ALA A 69 -1.51 0.62 21.01
CA ALA A 69 -0.81 -0.52 21.58
C ALA A 69 -1.54 -1.86 21.34
N ALA A 70 -2.87 -1.87 21.34
CA ALA A 70 -3.65 -3.06 21.03
C ALA A 70 -3.63 -3.38 19.52
N MET A 71 -3.53 -2.35 18.68
CA MET A 71 -3.41 -2.50 17.23
C MET A 71 -2.04 -3.04 16.80
N MET A 72 -0.94 -2.48 17.31
CA MET A 72 0.42 -2.70 16.79
C MET A 72 1.40 -3.35 17.78
N GLY A 73 1.04 -3.47 19.06
CA GLY A 73 1.98 -3.70 20.16
C GLY A 73 2.57 -2.40 20.69
N SER A 74 2.95 -2.37 21.96
CA SER A 74 3.38 -1.14 22.67
C SER A 74 4.58 -0.47 22.02
N ARG A 75 5.60 -1.24 21.65
CA ARG A 75 6.84 -0.71 21.03
C ARG A 75 6.57 0.02 19.71
N ALA A 76 5.69 -0.53 18.86
CA ALA A 76 5.33 0.08 17.60
C ALA A 76 4.42 1.31 17.81
N ALA A 77 3.51 1.25 18.78
CA ALA A 77 2.62 2.33 19.14
C ALA A 77 3.37 3.60 19.59
N ASP A 78 4.41 3.43 20.41
CA ASP A 78 5.24 4.55 20.87
C ASP A 78 5.91 5.28 19.71
N ARG A 79 6.38 4.54 18.70
CA ARG A 79 7.00 5.12 17.50
C ARG A 79 6.02 5.81 16.58
N MET A 80 4.80 5.29 16.48
CA MET A 80 3.78 5.79 15.57
C MET A 80 2.94 6.93 16.14
N GLN A 81 3.07 7.23 17.43
CA GLN A 81 2.35 8.33 18.09
C GLN A 81 0.83 8.29 17.81
N GLY A 82 0.23 7.11 17.80
CA GLY A 82 -1.19 6.91 17.56
C GLY A 82 -1.65 7.06 16.10
N GLN A 83 -0.73 7.01 15.13
CA GLN A 83 -1.10 7.06 13.71
C GLN A 83 -1.08 5.68 13.07
N SER A 84 -1.93 5.48 12.06
CA SER A 84 -1.88 4.28 11.23
C SER A 84 -0.52 4.18 10.50
N PRO A 85 0.13 3.01 10.49
CA PRO A 85 1.48 2.88 9.92
C PRO A 85 1.50 2.89 8.39
N LEU A 86 0.50 2.32 7.75
CA LEU A 86 0.47 2.08 6.30
C LEU A 86 -0.82 2.59 5.67
N LEU A 87 -0.70 3.07 4.45
CA LEU A 87 -1.81 3.30 3.54
C LEU A 87 -1.73 2.31 2.37
N LEU A 88 -2.79 1.52 2.22
CA LEU A 88 -2.98 0.57 1.14
C LEU A 88 -3.98 1.14 0.15
N LYS A 89 -3.68 1.07 -1.13
CA LYS A 89 -4.54 1.57 -2.22
C LYS A 89 -4.58 0.58 -3.36
N VAL A 90 -5.70 0.52 -4.06
CA VAL A 90 -5.73 -0.03 -5.42
C VAL A 90 -5.74 1.13 -6.40
N ILE A 91 -4.76 1.15 -7.30
CA ILE A 91 -4.56 2.20 -8.32
C ILE A 91 -5.08 1.70 -9.66
N PHE A 92 -5.91 2.50 -10.32
CA PHE A 92 -6.46 2.26 -11.66
C PHE A 92 -5.89 3.29 -12.63
N ALA A 93 -4.71 3.00 -13.19
CA ALA A 93 -4.04 3.90 -14.11
C ALA A 93 -4.65 3.78 -15.53
N GLN A 94 -5.60 4.67 -15.88
CA GLN A 94 -6.13 4.79 -17.24
C GLN A 94 -5.33 5.79 -18.08
N GLU A 95 -4.70 6.76 -17.42
CA GLU A 95 -3.77 7.69 -18.04
C GLU A 95 -2.46 7.69 -17.25
N LYS A 96 -1.43 8.34 -17.79
CA LYS A 96 -0.15 8.51 -17.10
C LYS A 96 -0.33 9.29 -15.79
N LEU A 97 0.15 8.75 -14.68
CA LEU A 97 0.34 9.52 -13.46
C LEU A 97 1.52 10.48 -13.65
N SER A 98 1.60 11.54 -12.85
CA SER A 98 2.72 12.48 -12.91
C SER A 98 4.06 11.78 -12.65
N VAL A 99 5.13 12.30 -13.24
CA VAL A 99 6.50 11.98 -12.79
C VAL A 99 6.71 12.68 -11.46
N GLN A 100 7.08 11.92 -10.44
CA GLN A 100 7.10 12.39 -9.06
C GLN A 100 8.21 11.73 -8.24
N VAL A 101 8.48 12.29 -7.08
CA VAL A 101 9.38 11.74 -6.06
C VAL A 101 8.80 11.98 -4.68
N HIS A 102 9.07 11.07 -3.76
CA HIS A 102 8.66 11.20 -2.36
C HIS A 102 9.87 11.41 -1.44
N PRO A 103 9.75 12.24 -0.40
CA PRO A 103 10.81 12.43 0.58
C PRO A 103 10.97 11.21 1.48
N ASP A 104 12.14 11.03 2.06
CA ASP A 104 12.33 10.16 3.23
C ASP A 104 11.78 10.84 4.51
N ASP A 105 11.79 10.09 5.63
CA ASP A 105 11.26 10.58 6.90
C ASP A 105 11.93 11.90 7.35
N LYS A 106 13.24 11.98 7.20
CA LYS A 106 14.00 13.17 7.62
C LYS A 106 13.62 14.41 6.82
N LEU A 107 13.51 14.28 5.51
CA LEU A 107 13.13 15.40 4.64
C LEU A 107 11.65 15.75 4.81
N ALA A 108 10.79 14.77 4.99
CA ALA A 108 9.38 14.98 5.28
C ALA A 108 9.18 15.79 6.57
N GLN A 109 9.87 15.41 7.65
CA GLN A 109 9.84 16.14 8.94
C GLN A 109 10.35 17.57 8.82
N LYS A 110 11.38 17.83 8.01
CA LYS A 110 11.86 19.19 7.70
C LYS A 110 10.74 20.07 7.14
N TYR A 111 9.80 19.49 6.40
CA TYR A 111 8.66 20.18 5.80
C TYR A 111 7.36 20.00 6.59
N GLY A 112 7.43 19.58 7.88
CA GLY A 112 6.29 19.51 8.78
C GLY A 112 5.39 18.30 8.55
N GLN A 113 5.86 17.28 7.83
CA GLN A 113 5.16 16.02 7.66
C GLN A 113 5.69 14.98 8.66
N PRO A 114 4.85 14.07 9.17
CA PRO A 114 5.27 13.13 10.21
C PRO A 114 6.26 12.09 9.69
N ARG A 115 6.19 11.73 8.40
CA ARG A 115 7.01 10.67 7.79
C ARG A 115 7.13 10.85 6.29
N GLY A 116 8.09 10.14 5.71
CA GLY A 116 8.30 10.02 4.28
C GLY A 116 7.33 9.05 3.61
N LYS A 117 7.62 8.71 2.35
CA LYS A 117 6.79 7.80 1.57
C LYS A 117 7.67 6.83 0.79
N THR A 118 7.95 5.70 1.40
CA THR A 118 8.45 4.49 0.74
C THR A 118 7.28 3.61 0.42
N GLU A 119 7.25 3.02 -0.78
CA GLU A 119 6.12 2.25 -1.28
C GLU A 119 6.54 1.04 -2.09
N CYS A 120 5.59 0.18 -2.41
CA CYS A 120 5.71 -0.85 -3.42
C CYS A 120 4.38 -1.05 -4.14
N TRP A 121 4.46 -1.56 -5.36
CA TRP A 121 3.31 -1.84 -6.21
C TRP A 121 3.28 -3.32 -6.58
N TYR A 122 2.25 -4.03 -6.13
CA TYR A 122 1.97 -5.38 -6.58
C TYR A 122 0.95 -5.33 -7.72
N ALA A 123 1.31 -5.84 -8.89
CA ALA A 123 0.45 -5.84 -10.06
C ALA A 123 -0.66 -6.88 -9.93
N LEU A 124 -1.87 -6.44 -9.61
CA LEU A 124 -3.08 -7.27 -9.60
C LEU A 124 -3.50 -7.67 -11.00
N ALA A 125 -3.33 -6.76 -11.96
CA ALA A 125 -3.49 -6.99 -13.39
C ALA A 125 -2.57 -6.07 -14.19
N ALA A 126 -2.22 -6.50 -15.39
CA ALA A 126 -1.48 -5.68 -16.35
C ALA A 126 -1.87 -6.10 -17.78
N GLU A 127 -2.12 -5.12 -18.62
CA GLU A 127 -2.32 -5.30 -20.06
C GLU A 127 -0.97 -5.62 -20.74
N PRO A 128 -0.98 -6.26 -21.91
CA PRO A 128 0.23 -6.42 -22.69
C PRO A 128 0.90 -5.07 -23.00
N GLY A 129 2.16 -4.91 -22.62
CA GLY A 129 2.90 -3.66 -22.80
C GLY A 129 2.73 -2.63 -21.67
N ALA A 130 2.06 -2.98 -20.56
CA ALA A 130 2.01 -2.11 -19.39
C ALA A 130 3.41 -1.89 -18.80
N GLU A 131 3.70 -0.67 -18.39
CA GLU A 131 5.00 -0.24 -17.90
C GLU A 131 4.86 0.73 -16.72
N VAL A 132 5.89 0.76 -15.90
CA VAL A 132 6.09 1.79 -14.87
C VAL A 132 7.51 2.34 -14.98
N ALA A 133 7.73 3.53 -14.47
CA ALA A 133 9.08 4.06 -14.30
C ALA A 133 9.48 4.03 -12.83
N ALA A 134 10.66 3.50 -12.51
CA ALA A 134 11.16 3.43 -11.14
C ALA A 134 12.67 3.65 -11.11
N GLY A 135 13.07 4.90 -10.90
CA GLY A 135 14.44 5.36 -10.88
C GLY A 135 14.85 6.17 -12.11
N LEU A 136 16.08 6.63 -12.10
CA LEU A 136 16.73 7.32 -13.20
C LEU A 136 17.66 6.36 -13.93
N ARG A 137 17.78 6.50 -15.25
CA ARG A 137 18.77 5.75 -16.03
C ARG A 137 20.19 5.95 -15.51
N PRO A 138 21.07 4.96 -15.61
CA PRO A 138 22.45 5.09 -15.19
C PRO A 138 23.16 6.27 -15.85
N GLY A 139 23.82 7.10 -15.04
CA GLY A 139 24.58 8.25 -15.52
C GLY A 139 23.79 9.57 -15.62
N VAL A 140 22.48 9.55 -15.39
CA VAL A 140 21.67 10.77 -15.32
C VAL A 140 22.10 11.59 -14.10
N THR A 141 22.26 12.92 -14.29
CA THR A 141 22.62 13.88 -13.23
C THR A 141 21.41 14.71 -12.79
N LEU A 142 21.52 15.40 -11.64
CA LEU A 142 20.43 16.29 -11.18
C LEU A 142 20.21 17.45 -12.16
N GLU A 143 21.28 17.98 -12.78
CA GLU A 143 21.18 19.05 -13.78
C GLU A 143 20.40 18.56 -15.01
N GLN A 144 20.59 17.31 -15.43
CA GLN A 144 19.82 16.72 -16.54
C GLN A 144 18.36 16.51 -16.15
N VAL A 145 18.06 16.13 -14.90
CA VAL A 145 16.68 16.06 -14.39
C VAL A 145 16.03 17.43 -14.43
N GLU A 146 16.71 18.48 -13.91
CA GLU A 146 16.20 19.85 -13.90
C GLU A 146 15.96 20.37 -15.32
N GLN A 147 16.90 20.13 -16.24
CA GLN A 147 16.75 20.50 -17.64
C GLN A 147 15.59 19.75 -18.29
N GLY A 148 15.45 18.42 -18.06
CA GLY A 148 14.36 17.63 -18.58
C GLY A 148 12.98 18.09 -18.09
N VAL A 149 12.88 18.59 -16.86
CA VAL A 149 11.66 19.24 -16.36
C VAL A 149 11.36 20.51 -17.15
N ALA A 150 12.38 21.37 -17.38
CA ALA A 150 12.22 22.63 -18.10
C ALA A 150 11.82 22.42 -19.57
N ASP A 151 12.41 21.42 -20.21
CA ASP A 151 12.20 21.12 -21.64
C ASP A 151 11.02 20.17 -21.90
N GLY A 152 10.43 19.57 -20.84
CA GLY A 152 9.38 18.59 -20.98
C GLY A 152 9.85 17.21 -21.45
N THR A 153 11.14 16.89 -21.33
CA THR A 153 11.79 15.63 -21.78
C THR A 153 12.17 14.71 -20.62
N LEU A 154 11.71 14.98 -19.40
CA LEU A 154 12.10 14.24 -18.19
C LEU A 154 11.89 12.72 -18.32
N GLU A 155 10.87 12.26 -19.05
CA GLU A 155 10.61 10.84 -19.25
C GLU A 155 11.80 10.10 -19.90
N GLU A 156 12.58 10.77 -20.74
CA GLU A 156 13.76 10.19 -21.38
C GLU A 156 14.87 9.81 -20.39
N SER A 157 14.84 10.38 -19.20
CA SER A 157 15.78 10.12 -18.11
C SER A 157 15.36 8.97 -17.19
N LEU A 158 14.14 8.44 -17.34
CA LEU A 158 13.58 7.43 -16.42
C LEU A 158 14.01 6.01 -16.80
N GLU A 159 14.20 5.18 -15.76
CA GLU A 159 14.33 3.73 -15.91
C GLU A 159 12.94 3.12 -16.02
N VAL A 160 12.63 2.54 -17.17
CA VAL A 160 11.31 1.98 -17.50
C VAL A 160 11.32 0.48 -17.31
N LEU A 161 10.32 -0.03 -16.61
CA LEU A 161 10.16 -1.45 -16.29
C LEU A 161 8.84 -1.97 -16.87
N PRO A 162 8.85 -3.01 -17.73
CA PRO A 162 7.62 -3.67 -18.12
C PRO A 162 6.99 -4.35 -16.89
N VAL A 163 5.66 -4.36 -16.80
CA VAL A 163 4.92 -4.94 -15.68
C VAL A 163 3.96 -6.02 -16.16
N ALA A 164 3.94 -7.14 -15.47
CA ALA A 164 2.99 -8.23 -15.66
C ALA A 164 2.25 -8.52 -14.35
N ALA A 165 1.05 -9.10 -14.44
CA ALA A 165 0.31 -9.53 -13.25
C ALA A 165 1.17 -10.45 -12.36
N GLY A 166 1.22 -10.16 -11.07
CA GLY A 166 2.05 -10.86 -10.10
C GLY A 166 3.44 -10.27 -9.87
N ASP A 167 3.89 -9.31 -10.68
CA ASP A 167 5.13 -8.57 -10.42
C ASP A 167 4.97 -7.65 -9.19
N LEU A 168 6.07 -7.46 -8.48
CA LEU A 168 6.17 -6.42 -7.46
C LEU A 168 7.32 -5.48 -7.78
N VAL A 169 7.04 -4.18 -7.79
CA VAL A 169 8.02 -3.10 -7.94
C VAL A 169 8.15 -2.37 -6.61
N TYR A 170 9.36 -2.29 -6.09
CA TYR A 170 9.70 -1.52 -4.88
C TYR A 170 10.17 -0.12 -5.27
N VAL A 171 9.73 0.88 -4.51
CA VAL A 171 10.02 2.31 -4.74
C VAL A 171 10.36 2.95 -3.41
N ASP A 172 11.65 2.99 -3.09
CA ASP A 172 12.12 3.66 -1.88
C ASP A 172 12.06 5.19 -2.02
N ALA A 173 11.94 5.88 -0.90
CA ALA A 173 11.95 7.34 -0.86
C ALA A 173 13.19 7.91 -1.57
N GLY A 174 12.98 8.99 -2.33
CA GLY A 174 14.01 9.59 -3.19
C GLY A 174 14.05 9.04 -4.62
N THR A 175 13.29 8.02 -4.93
CA THR A 175 13.17 7.46 -6.29
C THR A 175 12.25 8.33 -7.14
N VAL A 176 12.73 8.82 -8.27
CA VAL A 176 11.88 9.42 -9.32
C VAL A 176 11.11 8.30 -9.99
N HIS A 177 9.78 8.42 -10.05
CA HIS A 177 8.94 7.35 -10.57
C HIS A 177 7.67 7.86 -11.25
N ALA A 178 7.04 7.00 -12.02
CA ALA A 178 5.73 7.24 -12.64
C ALA A 178 5.02 5.90 -12.91
N ILE A 179 3.69 5.92 -12.92
CA ILE A 179 2.86 4.80 -13.33
C ILE A 179 2.19 5.19 -14.65
N TRP A 180 2.29 4.31 -15.66
CA TRP A 180 1.67 4.50 -16.95
C TRP A 180 0.42 3.64 -17.10
N PRO A 181 -0.43 3.89 -18.13
CA PRO A 181 -1.67 3.14 -18.33
C PRO A 181 -1.48 1.64 -18.48
N GLY A 182 -2.57 0.89 -18.21
CA GLY A 182 -2.65 -0.54 -18.49
C GLY A 182 -2.38 -1.44 -17.29
N SER A 183 -2.23 -0.90 -16.07
CA SER A 183 -2.07 -1.72 -14.87
C SER A 183 -3.08 -1.38 -13.78
N VAL A 184 -3.45 -2.40 -13.00
CA VAL A 184 -4.15 -2.28 -11.72
C VAL A 184 -3.19 -2.74 -10.64
N LEU A 185 -2.82 -1.82 -9.76
CA LEU A 185 -1.75 -2.02 -8.78
C LEU A 185 -2.29 -1.96 -7.34
N LEU A 186 -1.92 -2.91 -6.49
CA LEU A 186 -2.02 -2.76 -5.04
C LEU A 186 -0.77 -2.03 -4.56
N GLU A 187 -0.93 -0.77 -4.19
CA GLU A 187 0.12 0.04 -3.56
C GLU A 187 0.11 -0.17 -2.05
N THR A 188 1.26 -0.48 -1.52
CA THR A 188 1.53 -0.49 -0.07
C THR A 188 2.56 0.59 0.21
N GLN A 189 2.21 1.58 1.04
CA GLN A 189 3.07 2.72 1.35
C GLN A 189 3.07 3.08 2.84
N GLN A 190 4.08 3.80 3.31
CA GLN A 190 3.99 4.52 4.57
C GLN A 190 2.75 5.42 4.53
N ASN A 191 2.03 5.55 5.66
CA ASN A 191 0.81 6.37 5.73
C ASN A 191 1.13 7.86 5.64
N CYS A 192 1.42 8.30 4.43
CA CYS A 192 1.72 9.67 4.05
C CYS A 192 1.30 9.86 2.57
N ASP A 193 0.56 10.92 2.26
CA ASP A 193 0.14 11.22 0.87
C ASP A 193 0.92 12.38 0.25
N ILE A 194 2.16 12.62 0.72
CA ILE A 194 3.04 13.66 0.18
C ILE A 194 3.60 13.28 -1.18
N THR A 195 3.48 14.19 -2.14
CA THR A 195 3.98 14.01 -3.50
C THR A 195 4.69 15.27 -3.97
N TYR A 196 5.97 15.16 -4.35
CA TYR A 196 6.68 16.20 -5.05
C TYR A 196 6.66 15.93 -6.55
N ARG A 197 5.79 16.64 -7.25
CA ARG A 197 5.56 16.50 -8.70
C ARG A 197 6.61 17.24 -9.49
N LEU A 198 7.28 16.51 -10.40
CA LEU A 198 8.30 17.04 -11.30
C LEU A 198 7.72 17.40 -12.67
N TYR A 199 6.87 16.53 -13.22
CA TYR A 199 6.30 16.69 -14.55
C TYR A 199 4.88 16.10 -14.62
N ASP A 200 3.97 16.78 -15.30
CA ASP A 200 2.56 16.38 -15.32
C ASP A 200 1.88 16.52 -16.70
N TYR A 201 2.65 16.37 -17.76
CA TYR A 201 2.12 16.32 -19.15
C TYR A 201 1.29 17.56 -19.54
N GLY A 202 1.62 18.72 -18.99
CA GLY A 202 0.90 19.98 -19.25
C GLY A 202 -0.44 20.14 -18.52
N ARG A 203 -0.79 19.20 -17.61
CA ARG A 203 -1.99 19.34 -16.76
C ARG A 203 -1.82 20.49 -15.76
N PRO A 204 -2.92 21.21 -15.38
CA PRO A 204 -2.82 22.41 -14.53
C PRO A 204 -2.68 22.07 -13.04
N ARG A 205 -1.75 21.15 -12.68
CA ARG A 205 -1.40 20.84 -11.28
C ARG A 205 -0.07 21.45 -10.92
N GLU A 206 0.07 21.87 -9.66
CA GLU A 206 1.30 22.45 -9.16
C GLU A 206 2.48 21.48 -9.30
N LEU A 207 3.61 21.99 -9.78
CA LEU A 207 4.90 21.30 -9.79
C LEU A 207 5.72 21.73 -8.57
N HIS A 208 6.40 20.78 -7.95
CA HIS A 208 7.18 21.00 -6.72
C HIS A 208 8.68 20.84 -6.97
N VAL A 209 9.19 21.43 -8.07
CA VAL A 209 10.53 21.13 -8.62
C VAL A 209 11.64 21.28 -7.56
N ALA A 210 11.68 22.39 -6.82
CA ALA A 210 12.73 22.62 -5.83
C ALA A 210 12.75 21.57 -4.71
N LYS A 211 11.57 21.20 -4.17
CA LYS A 211 11.44 20.15 -3.14
C LYS A 211 11.74 18.78 -3.71
N ALA A 212 11.35 18.54 -4.95
CA ALA A 212 11.62 17.29 -5.64
C ALA A 212 13.13 17.10 -5.86
N LEU A 213 13.84 18.11 -6.36
CA LEU A 213 15.31 18.07 -6.53
C LEU A 213 16.04 17.81 -5.21
N GLU A 214 15.55 18.35 -4.09
CA GLU A 214 16.09 18.06 -2.77
C GLU A 214 15.83 16.61 -2.33
N ALA A 215 14.70 16.02 -2.74
CA ALA A 215 14.33 14.65 -2.38
C ALA A 215 15.02 13.59 -3.24
N ILE A 216 15.40 13.91 -4.48
CA ILE A 216 15.94 12.94 -5.44
C ILE A 216 17.24 12.30 -4.95
N ARG A 217 17.27 10.96 -5.07
CA ARG A 217 18.49 10.15 -4.95
C ARG A 217 18.81 9.55 -6.30
N LEU A 218 20.02 9.80 -6.81
CA LEU A 218 20.46 9.29 -8.12
C LEU A 218 20.62 7.76 -8.14
N LYS A 219 20.77 7.15 -6.98
CA LYS A 219 20.84 5.70 -6.80
C LYS A 219 19.88 5.29 -5.69
N THR A 220 18.98 4.40 -6.01
CA THR A 220 17.95 3.88 -5.10
C THR A 220 17.93 2.36 -5.16
N ALA A 221 17.15 1.73 -4.30
CA ALA A 221 16.91 0.29 -4.31
C ALA A 221 15.66 -0.07 -5.13
N ALA A 222 15.11 0.91 -5.86
CA ALA A 222 13.88 0.73 -6.63
C ALA A 222 14.04 -0.29 -7.78
N GLY A 223 12.96 -0.95 -8.10
CA GLY A 223 12.89 -1.91 -9.19
C GLY A 223 12.05 -3.14 -8.87
N LYS A 224 12.00 -4.06 -9.80
CA LYS A 224 11.31 -5.33 -9.59
C LYS A 224 12.01 -6.18 -8.53
N ILE A 225 11.23 -6.74 -7.61
CA ILE A 225 11.72 -7.64 -6.59
C ILE A 225 11.43 -9.09 -7.00
N ALA A 226 12.46 -9.93 -6.98
CA ALA A 226 12.28 -11.36 -7.15
C ALA A 226 11.65 -11.95 -5.89
N PRO A 227 10.48 -12.61 -5.99
CA PRO A 227 9.80 -13.17 -4.84
C PRO A 227 10.57 -14.38 -4.27
N VAL A 228 10.52 -14.54 -2.95
CA VAL A 228 11.10 -15.68 -2.24
C VAL A 228 9.99 -16.67 -1.90
N LYS A 229 10.03 -17.86 -2.52
CA LYS A 229 9.07 -18.93 -2.23
C LYS A 229 9.48 -19.69 -0.98
N LEU A 230 8.56 -19.78 -0.03
CA LEU A 230 8.65 -20.62 1.16
C LEU A 230 7.65 -21.78 1.05
N ALA A 231 7.62 -22.67 2.03
CA ALA A 231 6.76 -23.86 1.99
C ALA A 231 5.25 -23.52 1.98
N ASP A 232 4.86 -22.45 2.66
CA ASP A 232 3.47 -22.05 2.93
C ASP A 232 3.09 -20.69 2.33
N ARG A 233 4.06 -19.94 1.85
CA ARG A 233 3.86 -18.57 1.36
C ARG A 233 4.95 -18.13 0.38
N THR A 234 4.69 -17.03 -0.30
CA THR A 234 5.68 -16.34 -1.12
C THR A 234 5.90 -14.95 -0.56
N VAL A 235 7.12 -14.65 -0.10
CA VAL A 235 7.51 -13.30 0.31
C VAL A 235 7.75 -12.48 -0.96
N LEU A 236 6.91 -11.50 -1.19
CA LEU A 236 6.97 -10.60 -2.35
C LEU A 236 7.97 -9.47 -2.11
N VAL A 237 7.94 -8.88 -0.91
CA VAL A 237 8.92 -7.89 -0.45
C VAL A 237 9.02 -7.95 1.08
N ASP A 238 10.23 -7.79 1.59
CA ASP A 238 10.52 -7.62 3.01
C ASP A 238 11.55 -6.50 3.15
N ARG A 239 11.10 -5.34 3.61
CA ARG A 239 11.88 -4.10 3.70
C ARG A 239 11.58 -3.37 5.00
N GLU A 240 12.22 -2.23 5.16
CA GLU A 240 12.26 -1.42 6.39
C GLU A 240 10.87 -1.09 6.98
N TYR A 241 9.88 -0.75 6.14
CA TYR A 241 8.57 -0.25 6.61
C TYR A 241 7.44 -1.26 6.49
N PHE A 242 7.62 -2.30 5.68
CA PHE A 242 6.58 -3.32 5.48
C PHE A 242 7.14 -4.62 4.92
N ARG A 243 6.41 -5.69 5.20
CA ARG A 243 6.51 -6.98 4.54
C ARG A 243 5.20 -7.27 3.80
N VAL A 244 5.28 -7.74 2.56
CA VAL A 244 4.15 -8.17 1.74
C VAL A 244 4.35 -9.62 1.34
N GLU A 245 3.37 -10.46 1.61
CA GLU A 245 3.41 -11.89 1.36
C GLU A 245 2.15 -12.36 0.65
N LYS A 246 2.31 -13.24 -0.32
CA LYS A 246 1.20 -13.96 -0.97
C LYS A 246 1.05 -15.33 -0.34
N ILE A 247 -0.17 -15.66 0.07
CA ILE A 247 -0.52 -16.93 0.68
C ILE A 247 -1.56 -17.61 -0.20
N ALA A 248 -1.22 -18.78 -0.74
CA ALA A 248 -2.16 -19.62 -1.44
C ALA A 248 -2.86 -20.53 -0.42
N ILE A 249 -4.18 -20.42 -0.36
CA ILE A 249 -5.01 -21.28 0.47
C ILE A 249 -5.59 -22.34 -0.46
N GLU A 250 -5.03 -23.56 -0.42
CA GLU A 250 -5.49 -24.66 -1.25
C GLU A 250 -6.68 -25.39 -0.58
N GLY A 251 -7.83 -25.33 -1.25
CA GLY A 251 -9.01 -26.19 -0.99
C GLY A 251 -9.66 -25.99 0.40
N SER A 252 -10.62 -26.85 0.71
CA SER A 252 -11.34 -26.88 1.99
C SER A 252 -10.49 -27.39 3.17
N ARG A 253 -9.24 -27.00 3.26
CA ARG A 253 -8.45 -27.24 4.45
C ARG A 253 -8.84 -26.22 5.50
N THR A 254 -9.66 -26.66 6.43
CA THR A 254 -9.77 -26.07 7.75
C THR A 254 -8.40 -25.65 8.25
N GLY A 255 -8.20 -24.33 8.37
CA GLY A 255 -7.15 -23.75 9.15
C GLY A 255 -5.77 -23.71 8.50
N VAL A 256 -5.50 -22.67 7.71
CA VAL A 256 -4.17 -22.08 7.81
C VAL A 256 -4.17 -21.30 9.12
N SER A 257 -3.74 -21.96 10.19
CA SER A 257 -3.45 -21.29 11.45
C SER A 257 -2.30 -20.34 11.16
N MET A 258 -2.62 -19.09 10.92
CA MET A 258 -1.64 -18.03 10.96
C MET A 258 -1.51 -17.65 12.43
N VAL A 259 -0.94 -18.59 13.22
CA VAL A 259 -0.67 -18.41 14.64
C VAL A 259 0.23 -17.20 14.79
N GLY A 260 -0.39 -16.08 15.17
CA GLY A 260 0.21 -14.76 15.07
C GLY A 260 1.22 -14.41 16.15
N LYS A 261 1.56 -15.26 17.10
CA LYS A 261 2.41 -14.82 18.21
C LYS A 261 3.88 -15.19 18.11
N ASP A 262 4.24 -16.28 17.46
CA ASP A 262 5.61 -16.80 17.54
C ASP A 262 6.44 -16.73 16.26
N GLU A 263 5.84 -16.48 15.10
CA GLU A 263 6.56 -16.33 13.83
C GLU A 263 6.95 -14.89 13.47
N PHE A 264 6.41 -13.89 14.19
CA PHE A 264 6.64 -12.46 13.96
C PHE A 264 7.62 -11.82 14.93
N THR A 265 8.46 -12.60 15.60
CA THR A 265 9.45 -12.11 16.57
C THR A 265 10.76 -11.66 15.93
N GLY A 266 10.75 -11.28 14.65
CA GLY A 266 11.83 -10.48 14.09
C GLY A 266 11.89 -9.12 14.80
N GLU A 267 13.06 -8.65 15.17
CA GLU A 267 13.21 -7.25 15.62
C GLU A 267 12.59 -6.33 14.57
N GLY A 268 11.55 -5.57 14.96
CA GLY A 268 10.88 -4.59 14.10
C GLY A 268 9.49 -4.98 13.61
N ASP A 269 8.99 -6.20 13.80
CA ASP A 269 7.63 -6.56 13.40
C ASP A 269 6.59 -5.98 14.37
N SER A 270 5.50 -5.43 13.82
CA SER A 270 4.28 -5.16 14.61
C SER A 270 3.41 -6.41 14.61
N GLY A 271 2.63 -6.62 15.65
CA GLY A 271 1.63 -7.69 15.65
C GLY A 271 0.40 -7.41 14.75
N LEU A 272 0.35 -6.24 14.08
CA LEU A 272 -0.70 -5.85 13.15
C LEU A 272 -0.49 -6.50 11.80
N ALA A 273 -1.57 -7.04 11.23
CA ALA A 273 -1.58 -7.46 9.83
C ALA A 273 -2.81 -6.90 9.11
N TYR A 274 -2.63 -6.54 7.84
CA TYR A 274 -3.71 -6.29 6.91
C TYR A 274 -3.82 -7.48 5.95
N LEU A 275 -5.02 -8.04 5.85
CA LEU A 275 -5.34 -9.17 4.99
C LEU A 275 -6.16 -8.67 3.82
N PHE A 276 -5.62 -8.73 2.62
CA PHE A 276 -6.27 -8.31 1.38
C PHE A 276 -6.58 -9.52 0.51
N ALA A 277 -7.84 -9.67 0.07
CA ALA A 277 -8.22 -10.71 -0.88
C ALA A 277 -7.92 -10.25 -2.33
N ALA A 278 -6.79 -10.67 -2.88
CA ALA A 278 -6.43 -10.37 -4.26
C ALA A 278 -7.32 -11.09 -5.28
N ALA A 279 -7.90 -12.22 -4.94
CA ALA A 279 -8.96 -12.92 -5.65
C ALA A 279 -9.81 -13.73 -4.66
N GLY A 280 -11.00 -14.15 -5.09
CA GLY A 280 -11.89 -14.97 -4.28
C GLY A 280 -12.37 -14.27 -3.01
N SER A 281 -12.76 -15.07 -2.03
CA SER A 281 -13.23 -14.57 -0.73
C SER A 281 -12.87 -15.56 0.38
N GLY A 282 -12.83 -15.05 1.61
CA GLY A 282 -12.52 -15.82 2.79
C GLY A 282 -13.33 -15.38 4.01
N ARG A 283 -13.05 -16.02 5.13
CA ARG A 283 -13.64 -15.69 6.42
C ARG A 283 -12.61 -15.90 7.52
N ILE A 284 -12.45 -14.91 8.38
CA ILE A 284 -11.60 -15.00 9.56
C ILE A 284 -12.46 -15.44 10.74
N THR A 285 -12.06 -16.51 11.43
CA THR A 285 -12.75 -17.07 12.58
C THR A 285 -11.80 -17.20 13.76
N ALA A 286 -12.32 -17.10 14.98
CA ALA A 286 -11.53 -17.38 16.18
C ALA A 286 -11.28 -18.89 16.28
N LEU A 287 -10.11 -19.28 16.78
CA LEU A 287 -9.83 -20.68 17.12
C LEU A 287 -10.50 -21.10 18.42
N ASP A 288 -10.73 -20.16 19.33
CA ASP A 288 -11.41 -20.39 20.59
C ASP A 288 -12.89 -20.01 20.49
N LEU A 289 -13.78 -20.81 21.08
CA LEU A 289 -15.24 -20.61 21.08
C LEU A 289 -15.69 -19.27 21.71
N ALA A 290 -14.86 -18.66 22.54
CA ALA A 290 -15.13 -17.36 23.19
C ALA A 290 -14.52 -16.16 22.45
N GLY A 291 -13.97 -16.36 21.25
CA GLY A 291 -13.14 -15.36 20.59
C GLY A 291 -13.89 -14.16 20.01
N PHE A 292 -14.41 -14.29 18.80
CA PHE A 292 -15.14 -13.22 18.09
C PHE A 292 -16.04 -13.79 17.00
N GLU A 293 -17.04 -13.03 16.58
CA GLU A 293 -17.91 -13.38 15.46
C GLU A 293 -17.10 -13.45 14.14
N PRO A 294 -17.39 -14.40 13.26
CA PRO A 294 -16.70 -14.53 11.99
C PRO A 294 -16.68 -13.23 11.19
N VAL A 295 -15.49 -12.81 10.73
CA VAL A 295 -15.31 -11.61 9.93
C VAL A 295 -15.11 -12.01 8.47
N PRO A 296 -16.01 -11.60 7.55
CA PRO A 296 -15.86 -11.91 6.14
C PRO A 296 -14.72 -11.10 5.52
N LEU A 297 -13.99 -11.72 4.60
CA LEU A 297 -13.02 -11.08 3.73
C LEU A 297 -13.52 -11.21 2.29
N SER A 298 -14.18 -10.16 1.82
CA SER A 298 -14.72 -10.10 0.45
C SER A 298 -13.59 -9.88 -0.57
N SER A 299 -13.82 -10.30 -1.80
CA SER A 299 -12.89 -10.01 -2.91
C SER A 299 -12.58 -8.52 -2.99
N ARG A 300 -11.29 -8.19 -3.11
CA ARG A 300 -10.76 -6.82 -3.11
C ARG A 300 -11.00 -6.03 -1.80
N GLY A 301 -11.52 -6.69 -0.78
CA GLY A 301 -11.66 -6.12 0.56
C GLY A 301 -10.41 -6.31 1.41
N VAL A 302 -10.38 -5.62 2.55
CA VAL A 302 -9.32 -5.72 3.53
C VAL A 302 -9.89 -5.94 4.94
N VAL A 303 -9.22 -6.80 5.70
CA VAL A 303 -9.45 -6.98 7.13
C VAL A 303 -8.19 -6.58 7.87
N ALA A 304 -8.32 -5.72 8.87
CA ALA A 304 -7.26 -5.44 9.82
C ALA A 304 -7.32 -6.47 10.96
N VAL A 305 -6.18 -7.07 11.27
CA VAL A 305 -6.00 -8.00 12.39
C VAL A 305 -5.08 -7.35 13.41
N PRO A 306 -5.63 -6.82 14.53
CA PRO A 306 -4.85 -6.20 15.59
C PRO A 306 -3.87 -7.17 16.28
N ALA A 307 -2.78 -6.65 16.79
CA ALA A 307 -1.80 -7.42 17.59
C ALA A 307 -2.42 -8.09 18.83
N ALA A 308 -3.43 -7.47 19.41
CA ALA A 308 -4.16 -7.98 20.58
C ALA A 308 -5.30 -8.93 20.23
N SER A 309 -5.46 -9.30 18.96
CA SER A 309 -6.51 -10.26 18.55
C SER A 309 -6.31 -11.61 19.24
N PRO A 310 -7.39 -12.30 19.62
CA PRO A 310 -7.34 -13.72 19.94
C PRO A 310 -6.74 -14.52 18.78
N GLU A 311 -6.35 -15.76 19.05
CA GLU A 311 -5.92 -16.67 17.98
C GLU A 311 -7.03 -16.86 16.94
N TRP A 312 -6.65 -16.89 15.67
CA TRP A 312 -7.57 -16.89 14.55
C TRP A 312 -7.09 -17.79 13.42
N GLN A 313 -8.02 -18.15 12.57
CA GLN A 313 -7.78 -18.86 11.33
C GLN A 313 -8.50 -18.16 10.18
N ILE A 314 -8.08 -18.45 8.94
CA ILE A 314 -8.78 -18.01 7.75
C ILE A 314 -9.25 -19.22 6.95
N GLU A 315 -10.48 -19.16 6.49
CA GLU A 315 -11.12 -20.17 5.65
C GLU A 315 -11.26 -19.63 4.23
N ASP A 316 -10.93 -20.46 3.23
CA ASP A 316 -11.27 -20.17 1.84
C ASP A 316 -12.77 -20.40 1.62
N CYS A 317 -13.45 -19.37 1.14
CA CYS A 317 -14.86 -19.41 0.79
C CYS A 317 -15.13 -19.37 -0.73
N GLY A 318 -14.07 -19.34 -1.55
CA GLY A 318 -14.21 -19.31 -3.00
C GLY A 318 -12.93 -18.92 -3.75
N GLY A 319 -11.86 -19.71 -3.62
CA GLY A 319 -10.60 -19.50 -4.36
C GLY A 319 -9.81 -18.27 -3.88
N LEU A 320 -9.66 -18.13 -2.58
CA LEU A 320 -9.00 -17.00 -1.95
C LEU A 320 -7.50 -16.94 -2.32
N GLU A 321 -7.10 -15.88 -2.98
CA GLU A 321 -5.72 -15.45 -3.04
C GLU A 321 -5.48 -14.36 -2.01
N LEU A 322 -4.72 -14.68 -0.97
CA LEU A 322 -4.49 -13.79 0.15
C LEU A 322 -3.16 -13.06 0.03
N ILE A 323 -3.20 -11.73 0.12
CA ILE A 323 -2.02 -10.89 0.36
C ILE A 323 -2.06 -10.45 1.82
N ARG A 324 -1.00 -10.80 2.56
CA ARG A 324 -0.77 -10.32 3.91
C ARG A 324 0.23 -9.18 3.88
N ILE A 325 -0.13 -8.06 4.49
CA ILE A 325 0.74 -6.90 4.63
C ILE A 325 0.97 -6.65 6.12
N THR A 326 2.24 -6.67 6.53
CA THR A 326 2.65 -6.44 7.92
C THR A 326 3.50 -5.18 7.99
N PRO A 327 3.10 -4.17 8.78
CA PRO A 327 3.96 -3.02 9.05
C PRO A 327 5.23 -3.44 9.80
N ARG A 328 6.35 -2.84 9.42
CA ARG A 328 7.64 -3.02 10.09
C ARG A 328 8.15 -1.68 10.61
N PHE A 329 8.92 -1.77 11.67
CA PHE A 329 9.53 -0.61 12.30
C PHE A 329 11.03 -0.88 12.41
N PRO A 330 11.86 -0.17 11.64
CA PRO A 330 13.30 -0.37 11.71
C PRO A 330 13.78 -0.22 13.14
N ALA A 331 14.78 -1.00 13.52
CA ALA A 331 15.52 -0.83 14.77
C ALA A 331 16.24 0.52 14.68
N GLY A 332 15.54 1.60 14.99
CA GLY A 332 16.10 2.95 15.03
C GLY A 332 16.64 3.25 16.41
N GLU A 333 17.59 4.19 16.47
CA GLU A 333 18.06 4.77 17.70
C GLU A 333 16.85 5.24 18.55
N PRO A 334 16.88 5.01 19.87
CA PRO A 334 15.86 5.59 20.75
C PRO A 334 15.87 7.10 20.57
N ALA A 335 14.69 7.69 20.41
CA ALA A 335 14.49 9.14 20.33
C ALA A 335 14.99 9.86 21.58
#